data_a2de0b82ccc7f1f59403fba0bbd2788d
#
_entry.id   a2de0b82ccc7f1f59403fba0bbd2788d
#
_cell.length_a   1.000
_cell.length_b   1.000
_cell.length_c   1.000
_cell.angle_alpha   90.00
_cell.angle_beta   90.00
_cell.angle_gamma   90.00
#
_symmetry.space_group_name_H-M   'P 1'
#
loop_
_entity.id
_entity.type
_entity.pdbx_description
1 polymer ?
#
loop_
_entity_poly.entity_id
_entity_poly.type
_entity_poly.pdbx_seq_one_letter_code
_entity_poly.pdbx_strand_id
1 'polypeptide(L)'
;EVMQGNHDSNLTRKMKVIGLDPSLLKSPSDIWGIDWEFHPRFHKLIIDDVIYMHGDQGRGGKTPALAKAEGEWMSVVCGHHHSAAGVWYGCNSNTRYFGLNVGCGVNHKHAVMAYGATFAQKPMLGCGVVIDGTPYFEPMPLANKYGKI
;
A
#
# COMPACT_ATOMS: atom_id res chain seq x y z
N GLU A 1 4.56 0.51 -12.69
CA GLU A 1 5.21 1.19 -11.57
C GLU A 1 5.03 0.39 -10.28
N VAL A 2 6.05 0.27 -9.44
CA VAL A 2 6.00 -0.41 -8.14
C VAL A 2 6.57 0.48 -7.06
N MET A 3 5.76 0.78 -6.04
CA MET A 3 6.22 1.49 -4.84
C MET A 3 6.76 0.48 -3.83
N GLN A 4 8.07 0.49 -3.58
CA GLN A 4 8.67 -0.36 -2.57
C GLN A 4 8.16 0.00 -1.17
N GLY A 5 7.81 -1.01 -0.40
CA GLY A 5 7.35 -0.85 0.97
C GLY A 5 8.43 -1.12 2.02
N ASN A 6 7.98 -1.12 3.27
CA ASN A 6 8.84 -1.38 4.42
C ASN A 6 9.44 -2.81 4.43
N HIS A 7 8.74 -3.79 3.86
CA HIS A 7 9.26 -5.17 3.76
C HIS A 7 10.31 -5.29 2.66
N ASP A 8 10.11 -4.66 1.50
CA ASP A 8 11.05 -4.68 0.37
C ASP A 8 12.40 -4.07 0.75
N SER A 9 12.39 -3.02 1.57
CA SER A 9 13.59 -2.34 2.03
C SER A 9 14.34 -3.06 3.17
N ASN A 10 13.84 -4.17 3.70
CA ASN A 10 14.46 -4.85 4.83
C ASN A 10 15.87 -5.39 4.51
N LEU A 11 16.07 -5.94 3.32
CA LEU A 11 17.36 -6.48 2.92
C LEU A 11 18.41 -5.36 2.83
N THR A 12 18.11 -4.29 2.11
CA THR A 12 19.03 -3.16 1.95
C THR A 12 19.36 -2.48 3.28
N ARG A 13 18.38 -2.38 4.18
CA ARG A 13 18.60 -1.86 5.54
C ARG A 13 19.54 -2.75 6.36
N LYS A 14 19.35 -4.08 6.32
CA LYS A 14 20.21 -5.04 7.00
C LYS A 14 21.65 -5.00 6.46
N MET A 15 21.81 -4.92 5.13
CA MET A 15 23.12 -4.79 4.51
C MET A 15 23.87 -3.55 5.02
N LYS A 16 23.21 -2.39 5.04
CA LYS A 16 23.82 -1.15 5.58
C LYS A 16 24.26 -1.30 7.03
N VAL A 17 23.49 -2.00 7.86
CA VAL A 17 23.84 -2.22 9.29
C VAL A 17 25.11 -3.04 9.43
N ILE A 18 25.37 -4.01 8.55
CA ILE A 18 26.58 -4.85 8.57
C ILE A 18 27.70 -4.32 7.67
N GLY A 19 27.56 -3.09 7.16
CA GLY A 19 28.59 -2.42 6.37
C GLY A 19 28.70 -2.90 4.92
N LEU A 20 27.70 -3.61 4.39
CA LEU A 20 27.66 -4.00 2.98
C LEU A 20 26.95 -2.94 2.15
N ASP A 21 27.50 -2.67 0.97
CA ASP A 21 26.90 -1.75 0.01
C ASP A 21 25.67 -2.41 -0.67
N PRO A 22 24.47 -1.83 -0.60
CA PRO A 22 23.29 -2.34 -1.31
C PRO A 22 23.43 -2.40 -2.84
N SER A 23 24.36 -1.67 -3.44
CA SER A 23 24.64 -1.74 -4.89
C SER A 23 25.12 -3.11 -5.36
N LEU A 24 25.55 -3.97 -4.43
CA LEU A 24 25.90 -5.36 -4.71
C LEU A 24 24.68 -6.25 -5.00
N LEU A 25 23.47 -5.79 -4.68
CA LEU A 25 22.23 -6.50 -5.00
C LEU A 25 21.84 -6.28 -6.47
N LYS A 26 21.33 -7.32 -7.08
CA LYS A 26 20.60 -7.16 -8.34
C LYS A 26 19.39 -6.25 -8.14
N SER A 27 19.03 -5.52 -9.17
CA SER A 27 17.79 -4.72 -9.15
C SER A 27 16.57 -5.64 -9.00
N PRO A 28 15.46 -5.16 -8.45
CA PRO A 28 14.21 -5.93 -8.41
C PRO A 28 13.76 -6.38 -9.81
N SER A 29 13.90 -5.54 -10.82
CA SER A 29 13.58 -5.88 -12.21
C SER A 29 14.40 -7.06 -12.71
N ASP A 30 15.72 -7.10 -12.41
CA ASP A 30 16.59 -8.23 -12.78
C ASP A 30 16.22 -9.52 -12.05
N ILE A 31 15.85 -9.40 -10.75
CA ILE A 31 15.47 -10.57 -9.93
C ILE A 31 14.17 -11.19 -10.42
N TRP A 32 13.20 -10.38 -10.77
CA TRP A 32 11.86 -10.83 -11.16
C TRP A 32 11.76 -11.09 -12.66
N GLY A 33 12.72 -10.63 -13.47
CA GLY A 33 12.71 -10.74 -14.93
C GLY A 33 11.55 -9.99 -15.59
N ILE A 34 11.18 -8.82 -15.01
CA ILE A 34 10.06 -8.00 -15.45
C ILE A 34 10.54 -6.57 -15.73
N ASP A 35 9.95 -5.96 -16.76
CA ASP A 35 10.22 -4.56 -17.15
C ASP A 35 9.29 -3.60 -16.39
N TRP A 36 9.45 -3.59 -15.08
CA TRP A 36 8.71 -2.68 -14.20
C TRP A 36 9.65 -1.67 -13.57
N GLU A 37 9.20 -0.43 -13.46
CA GLU A 37 9.92 0.60 -12.73
C GLU A 37 9.65 0.48 -11.23
N PHE A 38 10.71 0.33 -10.44
CA PHE A 38 10.65 0.19 -8.99
C PHE A 38 11.10 1.48 -8.32
N HIS A 39 10.17 2.15 -7.67
CA HIS A 39 10.45 3.35 -6.89
C HIS A 39 10.89 3.01 -5.47
N PRO A 40 11.84 3.77 -4.91
CA PRO A 40 12.33 3.52 -3.56
C PRO A 40 11.21 3.72 -2.53
N ARG A 41 11.37 3.10 -1.37
CA ARG A 41 10.49 3.33 -0.22
C ARG A 41 10.36 4.83 0.04
N PHE A 42 9.14 5.27 0.38
CA PHE A 42 8.75 6.66 0.61
C PHE A 42 8.54 7.51 -0.65
N HIS A 43 8.73 6.96 -1.81
CA HIS A 43 8.39 7.65 -3.05
C HIS A 43 6.88 7.93 -3.14
N LYS A 44 6.56 9.09 -3.68
CA LYS A 44 5.20 9.51 -4.02
C LYS A 44 5.12 9.67 -5.53
N LEU A 45 4.37 8.81 -6.19
CA LEU A 45 4.09 8.94 -7.61
C LEU A 45 2.80 9.72 -7.78
N ILE A 46 2.79 10.73 -8.62
CA ILE A 46 1.59 11.53 -8.91
C ILE A 46 1.12 11.21 -10.33
N ILE A 47 -0.12 10.75 -10.44
CA ILE A 47 -0.79 10.49 -11.71
C ILE A 47 -2.18 11.13 -11.62
N ASP A 48 -2.54 11.99 -12.57
CA ASP A 48 -3.84 12.65 -12.68
C ASP A 48 -4.29 13.30 -11.35
N ASP A 49 -3.41 14.07 -10.72
CA ASP A 49 -3.61 14.75 -9.43
C ASP A 49 -3.93 13.81 -8.25
N VAL A 50 -3.56 12.55 -8.36
CA VAL A 50 -3.65 11.56 -7.28
C VAL A 50 -2.26 11.08 -6.89
N ILE A 51 -1.97 11.08 -5.59
CA ILE A 51 -0.72 10.54 -5.03
C ILE A 51 -0.86 9.05 -4.81
N TYR A 52 0.04 8.27 -5.40
CA TYR A 52 0.20 6.84 -5.16
C TYR A 52 1.45 6.61 -4.31
N MET A 53 1.31 5.90 -3.20
CA MET A 53 2.43 5.61 -2.28
C MET A 53 2.24 4.25 -1.58
N HIS A 54 3.31 3.69 -1.01
CA HIS A 54 3.16 2.49 -0.18
C HIS A 54 2.29 2.75 1.06
N GLY A 55 2.49 3.87 1.74
CA GLY A 55 1.62 4.29 2.84
C GLY A 55 2.13 4.01 4.25
N ASP A 56 3.39 3.61 4.43
CA ASP A 56 4.00 3.36 5.74
C ASP A 56 4.52 4.62 6.43
N GLN A 57 4.29 5.78 5.84
CA GLN A 57 4.60 7.09 6.42
C GLN A 57 3.36 7.75 7.03
N GLY A 58 3.61 8.64 7.98
CA GLY A 58 2.61 9.53 8.54
C GLY A 58 1.60 8.82 9.45
N ARG A 59 0.41 9.41 9.55
CA ARG A 59 -0.63 8.93 10.46
C ARG A 59 -1.25 7.63 9.98
N GLY A 60 -1.44 6.70 10.92
CA GLY A 60 -2.26 5.51 10.77
C GLY A 60 -3.72 5.76 11.21
N GLY A 61 -4.30 4.81 11.93
CA GLY A 61 -5.64 4.90 12.49
C GLY A 61 -6.69 4.17 11.68
N LYS A 62 -7.96 4.55 11.84
CA LYS A 62 -9.09 3.88 11.17
C LYS A 62 -9.18 4.17 9.68
N THR A 63 -8.77 5.36 9.27
CA THR A 63 -8.83 5.87 7.91
C THR A 63 -7.47 6.37 7.45
N PRO A 64 -6.45 5.48 7.36
CA PRO A 64 -5.06 5.92 7.18
C PRO A 64 -4.81 6.63 5.85
N ALA A 65 -5.52 6.24 4.78
CA ALA A 65 -5.42 6.90 3.49
C ALA A 65 -6.00 8.32 3.51
N LEU A 66 -7.15 8.53 4.21
CA LEU A 66 -7.72 9.86 4.37
C LEU A 66 -6.79 10.77 5.17
N ALA A 67 -6.22 10.28 6.28
CA ALA A 67 -5.29 11.07 7.08
C ALA A 67 -4.04 11.53 6.31
N LYS A 68 -3.62 10.73 5.30
CA LYS A 68 -2.55 11.13 4.38
C LYS A 68 -3.03 12.16 3.38
N ALA A 69 -4.21 11.96 2.79
CA ALA A 69 -4.82 12.92 1.86
C ALA A 69 -5.03 14.30 2.51
N GLU A 70 -5.44 14.34 3.77
CA GLU A 70 -5.54 15.57 4.57
C GLU A 70 -4.18 16.25 4.76
N GLY A 71 -3.13 15.48 5.00
CA GLY A 71 -1.78 16.01 5.15
C GLY A 71 -1.18 16.55 3.85
N GLU A 72 -1.57 16.00 2.71
CA GLU A 72 -1.08 16.39 1.39
C GLU A 72 -2.01 17.41 0.70
N TRP A 73 -3.23 17.64 1.19
CA TRP A 73 -4.29 18.40 0.52
C TRP A 73 -4.58 17.91 -0.89
N MET A 74 -4.40 16.61 -1.11
CA MET A 74 -4.51 15.94 -2.40
C MET A 74 -5.08 14.53 -2.19
N SER A 75 -5.72 13.98 -3.21
CA SER A 75 -6.18 12.57 -3.18
C SER A 75 -4.99 11.62 -3.05
N VAL A 76 -5.17 10.56 -2.23
CA VAL A 76 -4.12 9.58 -1.95
C VAL A 76 -4.63 8.17 -2.12
N VAL A 77 -3.88 7.36 -2.85
CA VAL A 77 -4.02 5.90 -2.91
C VAL A 77 -2.84 5.26 -2.18
N CYS A 78 -3.11 4.39 -1.22
CA CYS A 78 -2.04 3.71 -0.49
C CYS A 78 -2.41 2.29 -0.06
N GLY A 79 -1.38 1.46 0.15
CA GLY A 79 -1.44 0.13 0.74
C GLY A 79 -1.03 0.12 2.21
N HIS A 80 -0.11 -0.78 2.57
CA HIS A 80 0.52 -0.97 3.89
C HIS A 80 -0.44 -1.39 5.02
N HIS A 81 -1.59 -0.75 5.15
CA HIS A 81 -2.55 -1.03 6.20
C HIS A 81 -3.50 -2.15 5.74
N HIS A 82 -3.08 -3.39 5.90
CA HIS A 82 -3.77 -4.56 5.36
C HIS A 82 -5.21 -4.73 5.85
N SER A 83 -5.54 -4.28 7.06
CA SER A 83 -6.87 -4.42 7.65
C SER A 83 -7.79 -3.23 7.42
N ALA A 84 -7.28 -2.13 6.85
CA ALA A 84 -8.06 -0.93 6.59
C ALA A 84 -8.19 -0.74 5.08
N ALA A 85 -9.30 -1.16 4.50
CA ALA A 85 -9.56 -1.02 3.08
C ALA A 85 -10.84 -0.23 2.83
N GLY A 86 -10.86 0.57 1.77
CA GLY A 86 -12.01 1.37 1.40
C GLY A 86 -11.65 2.78 0.95
N VAL A 87 -12.69 3.55 0.67
CA VAL A 87 -12.63 4.94 0.19
C VAL A 87 -13.22 5.86 1.26
N TRP A 88 -12.55 6.94 1.54
CA TRP A 88 -13.01 8.03 2.41
C TRP A 88 -12.79 9.37 1.72
N TYR A 89 -13.71 10.29 1.93
CA TYR A 89 -13.65 11.63 1.34
C TYR A 89 -13.43 12.69 2.41
N GLY A 90 -12.68 13.72 2.03
CA GLY A 90 -12.53 14.95 2.76
C GLY A 90 -12.66 16.14 1.82
N CYS A 91 -12.88 17.32 2.37
CA CYS A 91 -12.91 18.56 1.63
C CYS A 91 -12.42 19.73 2.49
N ASN A 92 -11.91 20.74 1.82
CA ASN A 92 -11.69 22.07 2.37
C ASN A 92 -12.50 23.10 1.57
N SER A 93 -12.25 24.39 1.77
CA SER A 93 -12.96 25.45 1.06
C SER A 93 -12.79 25.43 -0.46
N ASN A 94 -11.72 24.81 -0.96
CA ASN A 94 -11.32 24.89 -2.38
C ASN A 94 -11.34 23.56 -3.11
N THR A 95 -11.20 22.46 -2.38
CA THR A 95 -10.92 21.16 -2.98
C THR A 95 -11.60 20.01 -2.21
N ARG A 96 -12.12 19.05 -2.95
CA ARG A 96 -12.49 17.72 -2.44
C ARG A 96 -11.38 16.73 -2.80
N TYR A 97 -10.99 15.93 -1.85
CA TYR A 97 -10.00 14.87 -2.01
C TYR A 97 -10.52 13.55 -1.43
N PHE A 98 -9.85 12.46 -1.77
CA PHE A 98 -10.15 11.14 -1.21
C PHE A 98 -8.89 10.46 -0.68
N GLY A 99 -9.10 9.55 0.27
CA GLY A 99 -8.12 8.55 0.65
C GLY A 99 -8.63 7.17 0.28
N LEU A 100 -7.94 6.46 -0.61
CA LEU A 100 -8.21 5.08 -0.97
C LEU A 100 -7.15 4.18 -0.37
N ASN A 101 -7.52 3.31 0.57
CA ASN A 101 -6.66 2.22 1.01
C ASN A 101 -7.05 0.95 0.26
N VAL A 102 -6.09 0.40 -0.48
CA VAL A 102 -6.30 -0.70 -1.43
C VAL A 102 -6.36 -2.09 -0.77
N GLY A 103 -6.27 -2.17 0.57
CA GLY A 103 -6.18 -3.46 1.24
C GLY A 103 -4.88 -4.18 0.90
N CYS A 104 -4.95 -5.46 0.61
CA CYS A 104 -3.77 -6.26 0.22
C CYS A 104 -4.14 -7.48 -0.63
N GLY A 105 -3.13 -8.02 -1.34
CA GLY A 105 -3.22 -9.28 -2.10
C GLY A 105 -2.49 -10.44 -1.43
N VAL A 106 -2.23 -10.39 -0.11
CA VAL A 106 -1.41 -11.39 0.57
C VAL A 106 -2.18 -12.67 0.89
N ASN A 107 -1.53 -13.81 0.75
CA ASN A 107 -2.05 -15.05 1.32
C ASN A 107 -1.78 -15.07 2.85
N HIS A 108 -2.78 -14.74 3.65
CA HIS A 108 -2.66 -14.66 5.11
C HIS A 108 -2.35 -16.02 5.79
N LYS A 109 -2.50 -17.14 5.09
CA LYS A 109 -2.12 -18.49 5.56
C LYS A 109 -0.64 -18.79 5.33
N HIS A 110 0.07 -17.97 4.56
CA HIS A 110 1.48 -18.17 4.31
C HIS A 110 2.31 -17.92 5.57
N ALA A 111 3.36 -18.71 5.78
CA ALA A 111 4.21 -18.64 6.99
C ALA A 111 4.78 -17.23 7.25
N VAL A 112 5.08 -16.46 6.20
CA VAL A 112 5.55 -15.06 6.30
C VAL A 112 4.52 -14.16 6.99
N MET A 113 3.23 -14.51 6.96
CA MET A 113 2.14 -13.76 7.60
C MET A 113 1.81 -14.26 9.02
N ALA A 114 2.56 -15.21 9.55
CA ALA A 114 2.31 -15.79 10.88
C ALA A 114 2.32 -14.76 12.02
N TYR A 115 3.06 -13.65 11.87
CA TYR A 115 3.06 -12.57 12.85
C TYR A 115 1.68 -11.92 13.06
N GLY A 116 0.82 -11.97 12.05
CA GLY A 116 -0.56 -11.45 12.11
C GLY A 116 -1.59 -12.47 12.61
N ALA A 117 -1.18 -13.70 12.94
CA ALA A 117 -2.11 -14.78 13.30
C ALA A 117 -2.96 -14.45 14.54
N THR A 118 -2.41 -13.69 15.49
CA THR A 118 -3.08 -13.27 16.74
C THR A 118 -3.85 -11.96 16.62
N PHE A 119 -3.73 -11.24 15.51
CA PHE A 119 -4.41 -9.95 15.34
C PHE A 119 -5.92 -10.18 15.21
N ALA A 120 -6.69 -9.40 15.98
CA ALA A 120 -8.16 -9.44 15.92
C ALA A 120 -8.66 -8.98 14.53
N GLN A 121 -8.05 -7.95 13.97
CA GLN A 121 -8.34 -7.48 12.62
C GLN A 121 -7.50 -8.28 11.62
N LYS A 122 -8.17 -8.87 10.65
CA LYS A 122 -7.53 -9.64 9.57
C LYS A 122 -7.33 -8.78 8.32
N PRO A 123 -6.39 -9.18 7.44
CA PRO A 123 -6.20 -8.51 6.16
C PRO A 123 -7.48 -8.48 5.33
N MET A 124 -7.81 -7.33 4.76
CA MET A 124 -8.85 -7.18 3.76
C MET A 124 -8.23 -7.42 2.38
N LEU A 125 -8.62 -8.51 1.74
CA LEU A 125 -8.15 -8.85 0.40
C LEU A 125 -8.93 -8.05 -0.64
N GLY A 126 -8.23 -7.46 -1.58
CA GLY A 126 -8.82 -6.66 -2.63
C GLY A 126 -7.81 -5.79 -3.35
N CYS A 127 -8.34 -4.93 -4.21
CA CYS A 127 -7.55 -3.92 -4.91
C CYS A 127 -8.28 -2.59 -4.96
N GLY A 128 -7.53 -1.54 -5.27
CA GLY A 128 -8.06 -0.20 -5.52
C GLY A 128 -8.01 0.12 -7.00
N VAL A 129 -9.02 0.84 -7.48
CA VAL A 129 -9.10 1.34 -8.86
C VAL A 129 -9.49 2.81 -8.82
N VAL A 130 -8.86 3.62 -9.66
CA VAL A 130 -9.27 5.02 -9.90
C VAL A 130 -9.63 5.16 -11.37
N ILE A 131 -10.86 5.57 -11.65
CA ILE A 131 -11.36 5.77 -13.01
C ILE A 131 -11.90 7.20 -13.10
N ASP A 132 -11.36 7.99 -14.01
CA ASP A 132 -11.74 9.39 -14.20
C ASP A 132 -11.81 10.19 -12.86
N GLY A 133 -10.76 10.03 -12.04
CA GLY A 133 -10.66 10.68 -10.73
C GLY A 133 -11.59 10.12 -9.65
N THR A 134 -12.34 9.06 -9.93
CA THR A 134 -13.26 8.41 -8.98
C THR A 134 -12.62 7.14 -8.41
N PRO A 135 -12.42 7.05 -7.09
CA PRO A 135 -11.82 5.89 -6.44
C PRO A 135 -12.84 4.79 -6.16
N TYR A 136 -12.40 3.54 -6.32
CA TYR A 136 -13.18 2.34 -5.98
C TYR A 136 -12.29 1.38 -5.21
N PHE A 137 -12.86 0.69 -4.23
CA PHE A 137 -12.25 -0.47 -3.62
C PHE A 137 -13.02 -1.71 -4.06
N GLU A 138 -12.32 -2.66 -4.69
CA GLU A 138 -12.90 -3.94 -5.11
C GLU A 138 -12.42 -5.06 -4.19
N PRO A 139 -13.27 -5.56 -3.30
CA PRO A 139 -12.92 -6.67 -2.43
C PRO A 139 -12.81 -7.96 -3.23
N MET A 140 -11.81 -8.79 -2.89
CA MET A 140 -11.68 -10.12 -3.45
C MET A 140 -12.92 -10.96 -3.09
N PRO A 141 -13.56 -11.65 -4.05
CA PRO A 141 -14.66 -12.55 -3.77
C PRO A 141 -14.25 -13.62 -2.77
N LEU A 142 -15.06 -13.82 -1.74
CA LEU A 142 -14.82 -14.87 -0.75
C LEU A 142 -15.23 -16.24 -1.31
N ALA A 143 -14.45 -17.26 -0.99
CA ALA A 143 -14.63 -18.61 -1.54
C ALA A 143 -15.96 -19.29 -1.13
N ASN A 144 -16.71 -18.71 -0.21
CA ASN A 144 -17.99 -19.23 0.24
C ASN A 144 -19.00 -18.12 0.53
N LYS A 145 -20.28 -18.48 0.43
CA LYS A 145 -21.42 -17.57 0.61
C LYS A 145 -21.55 -16.92 2.01
N TYR A 146 -20.80 -17.38 2.98
CA TYR A 146 -20.84 -16.88 4.36
C TYR A 146 -19.67 -15.91 4.67
N GLY A 147 -18.88 -15.55 3.69
CA GLY A 147 -17.77 -14.61 3.88
C GLY A 147 -16.66 -15.14 4.79
N LYS A 148 -16.52 -16.45 4.94
CA LYS A 148 -15.41 -17.05 5.70
C LYS A 148 -14.17 -17.10 4.81
N ILE A 149 -13.07 -16.62 5.35
CA ILE A 149 -11.75 -16.61 4.72
C ILE A 149 -11.04 -17.94 4.99
#